data_897ccb9aca2574e64cd263d1f1d7450b
#
_entry.id   897ccb9aca2574e64cd263d1f1d7450b
#
_cell.length_a   1.000
_cell.length_b   1.000
_cell.length_c   1.000
_cell.angle_alpha   90.00
_cell.angle_beta   90.00
_cell.angle_gamma   90.00
#
_symmetry.space_group_name_H-M   'P 1'
#
loop_
_entity.id
_entity.type
_entity.pdbx_description
1 polymer ?
#
loop_
_entity_poly.entity_id
_entity_poly.type
_entity_poly.pdbx_seq_one_letter_code
_entity_poly.pdbx_strand_id
1 'polypeptide(L)'
;MASYIHAIPHPHCGQVRILGLPISDFSNHLVREIAVQAHLRTVHITSVRRTIADQARIFYNKHIIEGKVASYKNPEVAKIVAYARTLHKQGQSPEKVKAYLINAIEHVHGGPTSISAHIGVHIFTEVFDVAHYGGPTTGPARHNFMTDQQARAFLAACRKRMPSTIARLGHSTELGFLLPTEFRDEKCFHFEVNQPLYDKLERTAPTTMIA
;
A
#
# COMPACT_ATOMS: atom_id res chain seq x y z
N MET A 1 -10.64 -9.12 -26.21
CA MET A 1 -9.17 -9.00 -26.19
C MET A 1 -8.85 -7.53 -25.99
N ALA A 2 -8.44 -7.13 -24.79
CA ALA A 2 -8.00 -5.78 -24.56
C ALA A 2 -6.56 -5.66 -25.10
N SER A 3 -6.38 -4.88 -26.16
CA SER A 3 -5.06 -4.54 -26.69
C SER A 3 -4.36 -3.68 -25.63
N TYR A 4 -3.37 -4.25 -24.95
CA TYR A 4 -2.44 -3.47 -24.16
C TYR A 4 -1.66 -2.58 -25.13
N ILE A 5 -2.07 -1.34 -25.22
CA ILE A 5 -1.27 -0.32 -25.90
C ILE A 5 -0.02 -0.17 -25.03
N HIS A 6 1.10 -0.71 -25.48
CA HIS A 6 2.39 -0.30 -24.98
C HIS A 6 2.51 1.20 -25.26
N ALA A 7 2.10 2.02 -24.29
CA ALA A 7 2.34 3.44 -24.37
C ALA A 7 3.85 3.64 -24.51
N ILE A 8 4.27 4.32 -25.56
CA ILE A 8 5.67 4.72 -25.74
C ILE A 8 6.11 5.42 -24.45
N PRO A 9 7.18 4.97 -23.79
CA PRO A 9 7.62 5.59 -22.55
C PRO A 9 7.81 7.08 -22.75
N HIS A 10 7.23 7.87 -21.84
CA HIS A 10 7.44 9.32 -21.89
C HIS A 10 8.94 9.60 -21.76
N PRO A 11 9.56 10.44 -22.61
CA PRO A 11 11.03 10.61 -22.68
C PRO A 11 11.66 11.05 -21.35
N HIS A 12 10.87 11.62 -20.44
CA HIS A 12 11.33 12.05 -19.11
C HIS A 12 11.13 11.00 -17.99
N CYS A 13 10.55 9.83 -18.26
CA CYS A 13 10.36 8.80 -17.23
C CYS A 13 11.67 8.34 -16.58
N GLY A 14 12.76 8.30 -17.33
CA GLY A 14 14.08 7.97 -16.81
C GLY A 14 14.65 8.96 -15.78
N GLN A 15 14.11 10.18 -15.72
CA GLN A 15 14.55 11.22 -14.78
C GLN A 15 13.90 11.12 -13.40
N VAL A 16 12.81 10.36 -13.27
CA VAL A 16 12.14 10.16 -11.98
C VAL A 16 12.84 9.07 -11.18
N ARG A 17 13.17 9.38 -9.93
CA ARG A 17 13.79 8.43 -8.99
C ARG A 17 12.70 7.81 -8.12
N ILE A 18 12.60 6.49 -8.13
CA ILE A 18 11.80 5.73 -7.17
C ILE A 18 12.71 5.31 -6.03
N LEU A 19 12.38 5.70 -4.82
CA LEU A 19 13.12 5.43 -3.60
C LEU A 19 12.28 4.58 -2.64
N GLY A 20 12.95 3.88 -1.72
CA GLY A 20 12.30 3.08 -0.69
C GLY A 20 12.20 1.60 -1.06
N LEU A 21 11.04 0.98 -0.81
CA LEU A 21 10.86 -0.45 -1.02
C LEU A 21 10.69 -0.81 -2.51
N PRO A 22 11.21 -1.96 -2.94
CA PRO A 22 11.09 -2.38 -4.33
C PRO A 22 9.65 -2.73 -4.70
N ILE A 23 9.26 -2.38 -5.92
CA ILE A 23 8.02 -2.76 -6.59
C ILE A 23 8.36 -3.37 -7.95
N SER A 24 7.41 -4.04 -8.59
CA SER A 24 7.60 -4.66 -9.90
C SER A 24 7.99 -3.62 -10.96
N ASP A 25 8.62 -4.07 -12.04
CA ASP A 25 9.00 -3.20 -13.15
C ASP A 25 7.79 -2.52 -13.78
N PHE A 26 6.65 -3.23 -13.86
CA PHE A 26 5.41 -2.66 -14.38
C PHE A 26 4.91 -1.53 -13.48
N SER A 27 4.81 -1.76 -12.17
CA SER A 27 4.38 -0.74 -11.21
C SER A 27 5.37 0.42 -11.13
N ASN A 28 6.67 0.14 -11.22
CA ASN A 28 7.71 1.15 -11.28
C ASN A 28 7.54 2.07 -12.49
N HIS A 29 7.30 1.49 -13.67
CA HIS A 29 7.04 2.24 -14.88
C HIS A 29 5.78 3.11 -14.77
N LEU A 30 4.67 2.53 -14.29
CA LEU A 30 3.42 3.25 -14.06
C LEU A 30 3.60 4.44 -13.12
N VAL A 31 4.27 4.23 -11.98
CA VAL A 31 4.52 5.30 -11.01
C VAL A 31 5.41 6.40 -11.58
N ARG A 32 6.42 6.04 -12.39
CA ARG A 32 7.26 7.03 -13.09
C ARG A 32 6.46 7.89 -14.06
N GLU A 33 5.61 7.29 -14.86
CA GLU A 33 4.75 8.04 -15.79
C GLU A 33 3.81 9.00 -15.05
N ILE A 34 3.19 8.56 -13.95
CA ILE A 34 2.36 9.39 -13.09
C ILE A 34 3.18 10.55 -12.51
N ALA A 35 4.37 10.26 -12.00
CA ALA A 35 5.26 11.26 -11.42
C ALA A 35 5.71 12.32 -12.44
N VAL A 36 6.02 11.92 -13.67
CA VAL A 36 6.33 12.87 -14.76
C VAL A 36 5.17 13.82 -15.02
N GLN A 37 3.94 13.30 -15.11
CA GLN A 37 2.74 14.13 -15.30
C GLN A 37 2.48 15.06 -14.12
N ALA A 38 2.87 14.67 -12.92
CA ALA A 38 2.77 15.47 -11.70
C ALA A 38 3.98 16.38 -11.47
N HIS A 39 4.93 16.44 -12.41
CA HIS A 39 6.18 17.20 -12.31
C HIS A 39 7.03 16.83 -11.07
N LEU A 40 6.98 15.55 -10.65
CA LEU A 40 7.80 15.01 -9.57
C LEU A 40 9.11 14.46 -10.10
N ARG A 41 10.19 14.72 -9.39
CA ARG A 41 11.52 14.12 -9.66
C ARG A 41 11.81 12.90 -8.80
N THR A 42 11.07 12.74 -7.71
CA THR A 42 11.30 11.65 -6.76
C THR A 42 9.96 11.18 -6.19
N VAL A 43 9.83 9.87 -6.04
CA VAL A 43 8.69 9.20 -5.41
C VAL A 43 9.21 8.23 -4.36
N HIS A 44 8.57 8.14 -3.21
CA HIS A 44 8.97 7.28 -2.11
C HIS A 44 7.95 6.15 -1.91
N ILE A 45 8.38 4.91 -2.05
CA ILE A 45 7.58 3.72 -1.74
C ILE A 45 7.85 3.33 -0.28
N THR A 46 6.84 3.38 0.56
CA THR A 46 6.99 3.18 2.02
C THR A 46 6.35 1.91 2.54
N SER A 47 5.51 1.29 1.74
CA SER A 47 4.89 0.02 2.10
C SER A 47 4.67 -0.80 0.84
N VAL A 48 4.89 -2.10 0.98
CA VAL A 48 4.58 -3.09 -0.04
C VAL A 48 3.83 -4.23 0.64
N ARG A 49 3.61 -5.33 -0.06
CA ARG A 49 3.06 -6.55 0.52
C ARG A 49 3.78 -6.92 1.83
N ARG A 50 3.01 -7.34 2.82
CA ARG A 50 3.52 -7.73 4.14
C ARG A 50 2.94 -9.05 4.62
N THR A 51 3.69 -9.70 5.50
CA THR A 51 3.24 -10.89 6.21
C THR A 51 2.25 -10.53 7.33
N ILE A 52 1.51 -11.52 7.82
CA ILE A 52 0.66 -11.36 9.02
C ILE A 52 1.51 -10.96 10.23
N ALA A 53 2.72 -11.52 10.35
CA ALA A 53 3.65 -11.17 11.42
C ALA A 53 4.08 -9.69 11.36
N ASP A 54 4.33 -9.16 10.16
CA ASP A 54 4.62 -7.72 9.98
C ASP A 54 3.42 -6.85 10.34
N GLN A 55 2.22 -7.27 9.97
CA GLN A 55 1.00 -6.55 10.35
C GLN A 55 0.79 -6.55 11.87
N ALA A 56 1.02 -7.69 12.51
CA ALA A 56 0.95 -7.80 13.97
C ALA A 56 1.98 -6.88 14.65
N ARG A 57 3.20 -6.81 14.11
CA ARG A 57 4.24 -5.88 14.59
C ARG A 57 3.81 -4.42 14.43
N ILE A 58 3.19 -4.07 13.30
CA ILE A 58 2.65 -2.72 13.06
C ILE A 58 1.52 -2.42 14.05
N PHE A 59 0.60 -3.36 14.28
CA PHE A 59 -0.47 -3.19 15.26
C PHE A 59 0.07 -2.98 16.67
N TYR A 60 1.05 -3.81 17.08
CA TYR A 60 1.69 -3.67 18.37
C TYR A 60 2.30 -2.27 18.54
N ASN A 61 3.13 -1.82 17.61
CA ASN A 61 3.77 -0.53 17.70
C ASN A 61 2.75 0.63 17.67
N LYS A 62 1.86 0.64 16.66
CA LYS A 62 0.92 1.74 16.43
C LYS A 62 -0.15 1.85 17.52
N HIS A 63 -0.72 0.74 17.93
CA HIS A 63 -1.90 0.74 18.79
C HIS A 63 -1.59 0.43 20.25
N ILE A 64 -0.58 -0.39 20.53
CA ILE A 64 -0.26 -0.75 21.91
C ILE A 64 0.78 0.23 22.47
N ILE A 65 1.88 0.47 21.77
CA ILE A 65 2.96 1.33 22.25
C ILE A 65 2.63 2.81 22.05
N GLU A 66 2.24 3.23 20.83
CA GLU A 66 1.92 4.63 20.52
C GLU A 66 0.51 5.03 20.95
N GLY A 67 -0.34 4.08 21.37
CA GLY A 67 -1.68 4.34 21.87
C GLY A 67 -2.69 4.84 20.83
N LYS A 68 -2.35 4.80 19.52
CA LYS A 68 -3.22 5.31 18.46
C LYS A 68 -4.53 4.53 18.38
N VAL A 69 -5.64 5.24 18.13
CA VAL A 69 -6.94 4.63 17.96
C VAL A 69 -6.93 3.72 16.73
N ALA A 70 -7.56 2.54 16.85
CA ALA A 70 -7.75 1.62 15.74
C ALA A 70 -8.99 2.06 14.94
N SER A 71 -8.77 2.67 13.79
CA SER A 71 -9.82 3.06 12.84
C SER A 71 -9.70 2.19 11.60
N TYR A 72 -10.42 1.07 11.57
CA TYR A 72 -10.44 0.10 10.47
C TYR A 72 -11.88 -0.18 10.05
N LYS A 73 -12.09 -0.54 8.79
CA LYS A 73 -13.41 -0.90 8.28
C LYS A 73 -13.96 -2.16 8.95
N ASN A 74 -13.09 -3.13 9.24
CA ASN A 74 -13.49 -4.33 9.96
C ASN A 74 -13.65 -4.02 11.46
N PRO A 75 -14.86 -4.13 12.04
CA PRO A 75 -15.12 -3.78 13.43
C PRO A 75 -14.42 -4.71 14.44
N GLU A 76 -14.04 -5.92 14.01
CA GLU A 76 -13.30 -6.85 14.89
C GLU A 76 -11.92 -6.35 15.24
N VAL A 77 -11.30 -5.53 14.37
CA VAL A 77 -9.98 -4.97 14.63
C VAL A 77 -9.94 -4.15 15.92
N ALA A 78 -11.00 -3.41 16.20
CA ALA A 78 -11.10 -2.65 17.45
C ALA A 78 -11.09 -3.59 18.68
N LYS A 79 -11.78 -4.72 18.61
CA LYS A 79 -11.81 -5.75 19.68
C LYS A 79 -10.43 -6.41 19.85
N ILE A 80 -9.80 -6.79 18.73
CA ILE A 80 -8.46 -7.38 18.72
C ILE A 80 -7.46 -6.44 19.39
N VAL A 81 -7.46 -5.17 19.01
CA VAL A 81 -6.57 -4.16 19.59
C VAL A 81 -6.87 -3.92 21.06
N ALA A 82 -8.15 -3.83 21.46
CA ALA A 82 -8.53 -3.66 22.86
C ALA A 82 -8.03 -4.80 23.75
N TYR A 83 -8.18 -6.04 23.30
CA TYR A 83 -7.69 -7.20 24.04
C TYR A 83 -6.16 -7.25 24.09
N ALA A 84 -5.47 -6.94 22.99
CA ALA A 84 -4.01 -6.83 22.99
C ALA A 84 -3.49 -5.77 23.97
N ARG A 85 -4.18 -4.63 24.11
CA ARG A 85 -3.89 -3.62 25.14
C ARG A 85 -4.08 -4.15 26.56
N THR A 86 -5.11 -4.95 26.78
CA THR A 86 -5.34 -5.59 28.09
C THR A 86 -4.19 -6.53 28.44
N LEU A 87 -3.76 -7.39 27.51
CA LEU A 87 -2.62 -8.28 27.71
C LEU A 87 -1.33 -7.48 28.06
N HIS A 88 -1.08 -6.41 27.32
CA HIS A 88 0.07 -5.56 27.57
C HIS A 88 0.02 -4.89 28.96
N LYS A 89 -1.14 -4.36 29.38
CA LYS A 89 -1.35 -3.79 30.71
C LYS A 89 -1.21 -4.81 31.84
N GLN A 90 -1.51 -6.07 31.57
CA GLN A 90 -1.30 -7.19 32.51
C GLN A 90 0.17 -7.65 32.59
N GLY A 91 1.10 -6.95 31.92
CA GLY A 91 2.51 -7.28 31.95
C GLY A 91 2.91 -8.46 31.07
N GLN A 92 2.07 -8.90 30.12
CA GLN A 92 2.49 -9.92 29.17
C GLN A 92 3.62 -9.38 28.29
N SER A 93 4.58 -10.26 27.97
CA SER A 93 5.73 -9.88 27.15
C SER A 93 5.30 -9.41 25.72
N PRO A 94 6.08 -8.54 25.08
CA PRO A 94 5.82 -8.10 23.71
C PRO A 94 5.61 -9.25 22.73
N GLU A 95 6.35 -10.34 22.92
CA GLU A 95 6.28 -11.54 22.06
C GLU A 95 4.93 -12.24 22.22
N LYS A 96 4.42 -12.37 23.45
CA LYS A 96 3.11 -12.97 23.72
C LYS A 96 1.98 -12.11 23.16
N VAL A 97 2.08 -10.79 23.30
CA VAL A 97 1.08 -9.86 22.71
C VAL A 97 1.10 -9.92 21.18
N LYS A 98 2.29 -9.98 20.56
CA LYS A 98 2.41 -10.14 19.11
C LYS A 98 1.90 -11.49 18.63
N ALA A 99 2.19 -12.57 19.36
CA ALA A 99 1.67 -13.90 19.04
C ALA A 99 0.14 -13.95 19.06
N TYR A 100 -0.48 -13.30 20.06
CA TYR A 100 -1.93 -13.12 20.08
C TYR A 100 -2.41 -12.34 18.84
N LEU A 101 -1.75 -11.23 18.49
CA LEU A 101 -2.12 -10.42 17.32
C LEU A 101 -2.01 -11.22 16.02
N ILE A 102 -0.97 -12.04 15.85
CA ILE A 102 -0.82 -12.92 14.68
C ILE A 102 -2.02 -13.86 14.58
N ASN A 103 -2.30 -14.61 15.65
CA ASN A 103 -3.42 -15.55 15.67
C ASN A 103 -4.77 -14.86 15.41
N ALA A 104 -5.00 -13.70 16.02
CA ALA A 104 -6.24 -12.95 15.84
C ALA A 104 -6.41 -12.41 14.41
N ILE A 105 -5.32 -11.99 13.75
CA ILE A 105 -5.33 -11.54 12.35
C ILE A 105 -5.58 -12.72 11.41
N GLU A 106 -4.98 -13.88 11.67
CA GLU A 106 -5.17 -15.09 10.85
C GLU A 106 -6.64 -15.56 10.84
N HIS A 107 -7.33 -15.44 11.97
CA HIS A 107 -8.68 -15.98 12.16
C HIS A 107 -9.78 -14.91 12.15
N VAL A 108 -9.46 -13.66 11.79
CA VAL A 108 -10.45 -12.58 11.72
C VAL A 108 -11.53 -12.90 10.69
N HIS A 109 -12.77 -12.56 11.00
CA HIS A 109 -13.86 -12.71 10.05
C HIS A 109 -13.63 -11.89 8.77
N GLY A 110 -13.82 -12.51 7.62
CA GLY A 110 -13.48 -11.92 6.31
C GLY A 110 -12.01 -12.08 5.91
N GLY A 111 -11.21 -12.77 6.75
CA GLY A 111 -9.80 -13.06 6.49
C GLY A 111 -8.86 -11.87 6.70
N PRO A 112 -7.55 -12.09 6.67
CA PRO A 112 -6.53 -11.07 6.93
C PRO A 112 -6.62 -9.84 6.00
N THR A 113 -7.03 -10.03 4.76
CA THR A 113 -7.19 -8.94 3.77
C THR A 113 -8.29 -7.96 4.14
N SER A 114 -9.27 -8.37 4.97
CA SER A 114 -10.30 -7.46 5.50
C SER A 114 -9.75 -6.41 6.47
N ILE A 115 -8.54 -6.65 7.00
CA ILE A 115 -7.81 -5.72 7.85
C ILE A 115 -6.96 -4.77 7.02
N SER A 116 -6.22 -5.30 6.05
CA SER A 116 -5.34 -4.53 5.18
C SER A 116 -5.11 -5.25 3.86
N ALA A 117 -5.25 -4.54 2.75
CA ALA A 117 -4.95 -5.07 1.42
C ALA A 117 -3.47 -5.45 1.24
N HIS A 118 -2.57 -4.93 2.07
CA HIS A 118 -1.16 -5.33 2.07
C HIS A 118 -0.92 -6.76 2.61
N ILE A 119 -1.90 -7.34 3.33
CA ILE A 119 -1.79 -8.71 3.85
C ILE A 119 -2.40 -9.66 2.82
N GLY A 120 -1.66 -10.63 2.40
CA GLY A 120 -2.23 -11.68 1.57
C GLY A 120 -1.50 -11.93 0.27
N VAL A 121 -1.91 -13.01 -0.38
CA VAL A 121 -1.37 -13.45 -1.65
C VAL A 121 -2.25 -12.91 -2.75
N HIS A 122 -1.98 -11.70 -3.19
CA HIS A 122 -2.55 -11.20 -4.43
C HIS A 122 -1.61 -11.61 -5.57
N ILE A 123 -1.88 -12.76 -6.19
CA ILE A 123 -1.00 -13.33 -7.22
C ILE A 123 -0.95 -12.39 -8.44
N PHE A 124 -2.04 -11.68 -8.70
CA PHE A 124 -2.20 -10.83 -9.89
C PHE A 124 -2.22 -9.34 -9.58
N THR A 125 -2.12 -8.95 -8.31
CA THR A 125 -2.21 -7.55 -7.90
C THR A 125 -1.06 -7.21 -6.98
N GLU A 126 -0.26 -6.23 -7.34
CA GLU A 126 0.74 -5.66 -6.46
C GLU A 126 0.11 -4.54 -5.62
N VAL A 127 0.38 -4.56 -4.32
CA VAL A 127 -0.13 -3.57 -3.37
C VAL A 127 1.04 -2.82 -2.75
N PHE A 128 1.01 -1.50 -2.85
CA PHE A 128 2.06 -0.64 -2.28
C PHE A 128 1.55 0.76 -1.96
N ASP A 129 2.31 1.48 -1.14
CA ASP A 129 2.03 2.85 -0.76
C ASP A 129 3.09 3.81 -1.29
N VAL A 130 2.64 4.90 -1.93
CA VAL A 130 3.46 6.05 -2.30
C VAL A 130 3.29 7.13 -1.24
N ALA A 131 4.35 7.43 -0.51
CA ALA A 131 4.29 8.42 0.56
C ALA A 131 4.32 9.85 0.03
N HIS A 132 3.51 10.71 0.62
CA HIS A 132 3.60 12.17 0.41
C HIS A 132 4.27 12.86 1.61
N TYR A 133 4.28 12.26 2.81
CA TYR A 133 5.14 12.71 3.92
C TYR A 133 5.62 11.53 4.77
N GLY A 134 6.70 11.76 5.52
CA GLY A 134 7.27 10.84 6.49
C GLY A 134 7.27 11.42 7.91
N GLY A 135 7.57 10.58 8.89
CA GLY A 135 7.60 10.97 10.29
C GLY A 135 6.21 11.04 10.94
N PRO A 136 6.07 11.72 12.09
CA PRO A 136 4.78 11.92 12.76
C PRO A 136 3.88 12.87 11.96
N THR A 137 2.59 12.86 12.26
CA THR A 137 1.59 13.69 11.57
C THR A 137 1.85 15.20 11.78
N THR A 138 2.43 15.55 12.92
CA THR A 138 2.79 16.93 13.29
C THR A 138 4.15 16.97 13.98
N GLY A 139 4.75 18.15 14.05
CA GLY A 139 6.00 18.37 14.76
C GLY A 139 7.25 18.37 13.87
N PRO A 140 8.43 18.66 14.46
CA PRO A 140 9.67 18.91 13.72
C PRO A 140 10.24 17.68 12.99
N ALA A 141 9.85 16.48 13.41
CA ALA A 141 10.27 15.24 12.75
C ALA A 141 9.42 14.89 11.49
N ARG A 142 8.38 15.67 11.21
CA ARG A 142 7.62 15.54 9.95
C ARG A 142 8.45 16.09 8.81
N HIS A 143 8.56 15.31 7.74
CA HIS A 143 9.15 15.76 6.49
C HIS A 143 8.21 15.43 5.33
N ASN A 144 8.05 16.36 4.42
CA ASN A 144 7.21 16.20 3.26
C ASN A 144 8.04 15.67 2.10
N PHE A 145 7.59 14.57 1.47
CA PHE A 145 8.12 14.08 0.21
C PHE A 145 7.47 14.80 -0.98
N MET A 146 6.25 15.31 -0.78
CA MET A 146 5.50 16.11 -1.73
C MET A 146 4.92 17.33 -1.02
N THR A 147 4.86 18.46 -1.70
CA THR A 147 4.00 19.58 -1.29
C THR A 147 2.53 19.23 -1.54
N ASP A 148 1.60 19.96 -0.93
CA ASP A 148 0.17 19.75 -1.18
C ASP A 148 -0.19 19.92 -2.66
N GLN A 149 0.43 20.88 -3.35
CA GLN A 149 0.24 21.06 -4.77
C GLN A 149 0.74 19.86 -5.58
N GLN A 150 1.91 19.31 -5.23
CA GLN A 150 2.45 18.11 -5.86
C GLN A 150 1.59 16.89 -5.59
N ALA A 151 1.07 16.73 -4.36
CA ALA A 151 0.18 15.63 -4.02
C ALA A 151 -1.14 15.70 -4.81
N ARG A 152 -1.71 16.90 -4.99
CA ARG A 152 -2.89 17.12 -5.85
C ARG A 152 -2.60 16.79 -7.31
N ALA A 153 -1.47 17.25 -7.84
CA ALA A 153 -1.06 16.97 -9.21
C ALA A 153 -0.83 15.46 -9.42
N PHE A 154 -0.19 14.79 -8.44
CA PHE A 154 0.02 13.34 -8.46
C PHE A 154 -1.30 12.57 -8.47
N LEU A 155 -2.26 12.95 -7.60
CA LEU A 155 -3.58 12.36 -7.58
C LEU A 155 -4.33 12.54 -8.91
N ALA A 156 -4.27 13.73 -9.50
CA ALA A 156 -4.90 14.00 -10.80
C ALA A 156 -4.28 13.15 -11.91
N ALA A 157 -2.95 13.00 -11.90
CA ALA A 157 -2.23 12.15 -12.84
C ALA A 157 -2.58 10.67 -12.64
N CYS A 158 -2.72 10.20 -11.39
CA CYS A 158 -3.20 8.85 -11.09
C CYS A 158 -4.56 8.58 -11.71
N ARG A 159 -5.54 9.45 -11.47
CA ARG A 159 -6.90 9.31 -12.01
C ARG A 159 -6.93 9.23 -13.54
N LYS A 160 -6.02 9.95 -14.19
CA LYS A 160 -5.90 9.93 -15.64
C LYS A 160 -5.22 8.66 -16.18
N ARG A 161 -4.24 8.14 -15.45
CA ARG A 161 -3.37 7.06 -15.92
C ARG A 161 -3.76 5.66 -15.43
N MET A 162 -4.55 5.57 -14.37
CA MET A 162 -4.95 4.32 -13.75
C MET A 162 -6.40 3.97 -14.11
N PRO A 163 -6.66 3.28 -15.21
CA PRO A 163 -7.99 2.72 -15.47
C PRO A 163 -8.32 1.72 -14.38
N SER A 164 -9.55 1.70 -13.91
CA SER A 164 -10.03 0.85 -12.80
C SER A 164 -9.77 -0.65 -12.98
N THR A 165 -9.61 -1.10 -14.22
CA THR A 165 -9.29 -2.48 -14.58
C THR A 165 -7.82 -2.86 -14.40
N ILE A 166 -6.91 -1.88 -14.37
CA ILE A 166 -5.46 -2.12 -14.27
C ILE A 166 -4.97 -1.78 -12.87
N ALA A 167 -5.44 -0.67 -12.33
CA ALA A 167 -5.03 -0.20 -11.03
C ALA A 167 -6.11 0.66 -10.41
N ARG A 168 -6.13 0.71 -9.09
CA ARG A 168 -7.02 1.58 -8.33
C ARG A 168 -6.29 2.22 -7.17
N LEU A 169 -6.77 3.36 -6.75
CA LEU A 169 -6.29 4.13 -5.63
C LEU A 169 -7.23 4.02 -4.46
N GLY A 170 -6.66 3.85 -3.27
CA GLY A 170 -7.34 4.06 -2.02
C GLY A 170 -8.32 3.01 -1.58
N HIS A 171 -8.82 3.21 -0.39
CA HIS A 171 -9.80 2.35 0.25
C HIS A 171 -11.24 2.79 0.03
N SER A 172 -11.46 3.97 -0.53
CA SER A 172 -12.80 4.45 -0.76
C SER A 172 -13.27 4.07 -2.15
N THR A 173 -14.41 3.45 -2.22
CA THR A 173 -15.03 2.95 -3.44
C THR A 173 -15.48 4.04 -4.37
N GLU A 174 -15.58 5.29 -3.94
CA GLU A 174 -16.24 6.33 -4.72
C GLU A 174 -15.37 7.48 -5.19
N LEU A 175 -14.27 7.80 -4.50
CA LEU A 175 -13.50 9.01 -4.82
C LEU A 175 -12.00 8.81 -4.92
N GLY A 176 -11.50 7.60 -4.78
CA GLY A 176 -10.07 7.40 -4.68
C GLY A 176 -9.55 8.10 -3.42
N PHE A 177 -8.47 8.71 -3.46
CA PHE A 177 -7.72 9.27 -2.38
C PHE A 177 -8.26 10.57 -1.84
N LEU A 178 -8.34 10.64 -0.55
CA LEU A 178 -8.41 11.90 0.17
C LEU A 178 -6.99 12.43 0.34
N LEU A 179 -6.81 13.70 0.07
CA LEU A 179 -5.52 14.36 0.20
C LEU A 179 -5.13 14.52 1.67
N PRO A 180 -3.84 14.72 1.99
CA PRO A 180 -3.37 14.94 3.36
C PRO A 180 -4.08 16.06 4.11
N THR A 181 -4.57 17.07 3.40
CA THR A 181 -5.38 18.16 3.97
C THR A 181 -6.78 17.71 4.38
N GLU A 182 -7.28 16.64 3.80
CA GLU A 182 -8.58 16.04 4.05
C GLU A 182 -8.46 14.85 5.02
N PHE A 183 -7.32 14.14 4.97
CA PHE A 183 -6.93 13.08 5.89
C PHE A 183 -5.61 13.43 6.57
N ARG A 184 -5.70 14.05 7.71
CA ARG A 184 -4.51 14.39 8.51
C ARG A 184 -3.66 13.19 8.91
N ASP A 185 -4.27 12.01 8.95
CA ASP A 185 -3.61 10.78 9.40
C ASP A 185 -3.10 9.88 8.26
N GLU A 186 -3.50 10.12 7.02
CA GLU A 186 -2.98 9.37 5.87
C GLU A 186 -1.66 9.96 5.40
N LYS A 187 -0.65 9.09 5.29
CA LYS A 187 0.72 9.47 4.92
C LYS A 187 1.07 9.13 3.49
N CYS A 188 0.18 8.41 2.81
CA CYS A 188 0.50 7.79 1.54
C CYS A 188 -0.73 7.65 0.64
N PHE A 189 -0.46 7.50 -0.64
CA PHE A 189 -1.39 7.01 -1.64
C PHE A 189 -1.29 5.50 -1.70
N HIS A 190 -2.38 4.80 -1.49
CA HIS A 190 -2.44 3.36 -1.56
C HIS A 190 -2.72 2.91 -3.00
N PHE A 191 -1.87 2.05 -3.53
CA PHE A 191 -1.97 1.50 -4.87
C PHE A 191 -2.33 0.02 -4.83
N GLU A 192 -3.23 -0.38 -5.71
CA GLU A 192 -3.49 -1.77 -6.07
C GLU A 192 -3.35 -1.88 -7.59
N VAL A 193 -2.33 -2.55 -8.06
CA VAL A 193 -1.95 -2.58 -9.49
C VAL A 193 -1.96 -4.01 -10.00
N ASN A 194 -2.87 -4.31 -10.92
CA ASN A 194 -2.90 -5.61 -11.58
C ASN A 194 -1.67 -5.78 -12.47
N GLN A 195 -1.01 -6.93 -12.32
CA GLN A 195 0.26 -7.23 -12.99
C GLN A 195 0.01 -7.94 -14.31
N PRO A 196 0.43 -7.38 -15.45
CA PRO A 196 0.24 -8.01 -16.77
C PRO A 196 1.19 -9.18 -17.04
N LEU A 197 2.17 -9.40 -16.17
CA LEU A 197 3.25 -10.38 -16.39
C LEU A 197 2.79 -11.84 -16.41
N TYR A 198 1.67 -12.15 -15.76
CA TYR A 198 1.17 -13.53 -15.75
C TYR A 198 0.70 -14.00 -17.13
N ASP A 199 0.08 -13.14 -17.92
CA ASP A 199 -0.30 -13.46 -19.29
C ASP A 199 0.92 -13.78 -20.18
N LYS A 200 2.09 -13.22 -19.86
CA LYS A 200 3.33 -13.49 -20.61
C LYS A 200 4.00 -14.79 -20.16
N LEU A 201 4.01 -15.09 -18.86
CA LEU A 201 4.62 -16.32 -18.35
C LEU A 201 3.84 -17.57 -18.77
N GLU A 202 2.51 -17.52 -18.82
CA GLU A 202 1.70 -18.63 -19.34
C GLU A 202 1.89 -18.82 -20.84
N ARG A 203 2.16 -17.76 -21.62
CA ARG A 203 2.40 -17.83 -23.06
C ARG A 203 3.82 -18.24 -23.44
N THR A 204 4.76 -18.13 -22.51
CA THR A 204 6.19 -18.49 -22.72
C THR A 204 6.60 -19.78 -22.03
N ALA A 205 5.72 -20.40 -21.27
CA ALA A 205 5.96 -21.74 -20.76
C ALA A 205 6.14 -22.69 -21.94
N PRO A 206 7.29 -23.34 -22.12
CA PRO A 206 7.46 -24.29 -23.22
C PRO A 206 6.45 -25.39 -23.02
N THR A 207 5.63 -25.62 -24.05
CA THR A 207 4.79 -26.80 -24.11
C THR A 207 5.72 -28.01 -24.13
N THR A 208 6.02 -28.53 -22.95
CA THR A 208 6.75 -29.80 -22.84
C THR A 208 5.81 -30.84 -23.39
N MET A 209 6.01 -31.17 -24.66
CA MET A 209 5.38 -32.35 -25.25
C MET A 209 5.83 -33.55 -24.43
N ILE A 210 4.90 -34.06 -23.65
CA ILE A 210 5.03 -35.39 -23.06
C ILE A 210 4.90 -36.37 -24.23
N ALA A 211 6.02 -36.96 -24.64
CA ALA A 211 6.09 -38.10 -25.54
C ALA A 211 5.84 -39.37 -24.73
#